data_9b2f9b18d962c4c153764f3575deb239
#
_entry.id   9b2f9b18d962c4c153764f3575deb239
#
_cell.length_a   1.000
_cell.length_b   1.000
_cell.length_c   1.000
_cell.angle_alpha   90.00
_cell.angle_beta   90.00
_cell.angle_gamma   90.00
#
_symmetry.space_group_name_H-M   'P 1'
#
loop_
_entity.id
_entity.type
_entity.pdbx_description
1 polymer ?
#
loop_
_entity_poly.entity_id
_entity_poly.type
_entity_poly.pdbx_seq_one_letter_code
_entity_poly.pdbx_strand_id
1 'polypeptide(L)'
;MQLLRENLTFDQAQVVIESDANGGKDLFMKGICIQGGVKNANQRVYPVNEIAEAVRKISDQVSGGYSVLGEVDHPDDLKVNLDRVSHMMTQMWMDGPNGYGKMKILPTPMGKLVETMLQSGVKLGVSSRGSGNVDESTGNVTDFEIVTVDVVAQPSAPNAYPTAIYEGLLNMEGGQKLLEIAASARENSRVQKYLSDGIAKLIRDLKIS
;
A
#
# COMPACT_ATOMS: atom_id res chain seq x y z
N MET A 1 -7.83 -1.92 26.57
CA MET A 1 -7.21 -1.77 25.24
C MET A 1 -7.94 -0.67 24.48
N GLN A 2 -7.20 0.26 23.96
CA GLN A 2 -7.72 1.39 23.21
C GLN A 2 -7.60 1.09 21.70
N LEU A 3 -8.58 1.52 20.90
CA LEU A 3 -8.50 1.47 19.44
C LEU A 3 -7.37 2.38 18.95
N LEU A 4 -6.43 1.82 18.19
CA LEU A 4 -5.29 2.53 17.63
C LEU A 4 -5.37 2.47 16.10
N ARG A 5 -5.15 3.62 15.47
CA ARG A 5 -5.09 3.78 14.02
C ARG A 5 -3.79 4.48 13.67
N GLU A 6 -3.08 3.92 12.72
CA GLU A 6 -1.82 4.43 12.22
C GLU A 6 -1.95 4.70 10.74
N ASN A 7 -1.83 5.95 10.35
CA ASN A 7 -1.90 6.37 8.96
C ASN A 7 -0.50 6.65 8.42
N LEU A 8 -0.20 6.11 7.25
CA LEU A 8 1.11 6.19 6.61
C LEU A 8 1.10 6.91 5.28
N THR A 9 2.28 7.42 4.92
CA THR A 9 2.49 8.33 3.80
C THR A 9 2.57 7.65 2.42
N PHE A 10 2.23 8.38 1.34
CA PHE A 10 2.16 7.91 -0.07
C PHE A 10 3.48 7.39 -0.64
N ASP A 11 4.61 7.97 -0.27
CA ASP A 11 5.92 7.59 -0.81
C ASP A 11 6.37 6.19 -0.32
N GLN A 12 5.60 5.59 0.57
CA GLN A 12 5.96 4.36 1.27
C GLN A 12 5.11 3.15 0.91
N ALA A 13 3.96 3.33 0.23
CA ALA A 13 3.15 2.24 -0.29
C ALA A 13 3.12 2.26 -1.83
N GLN A 14 3.27 1.10 -2.46
CA GLN A 14 3.31 0.94 -3.92
C GLN A 14 2.09 0.15 -4.39
N VAL A 15 1.55 0.50 -5.56
CA VAL A 15 0.51 -0.30 -6.24
C VAL A 15 1.19 -1.20 -7.25
N VAL A 16 0.89 -2.51 -7.19
CA VAL A 16 1.51 -3.53 -8.01
C VAL A 16 0.43 -4.30 -8.76
N ILE A 17 0.60 -4.51 -10.07
CA ILE A 17 -0.28 -5.35 -10.89
C ILE A 17 0.49 -6.63 -11.23
N GLU A 18 -0.02 -7.77 -10.80
CA GLU A 18 0.54 -9.09 -11.12
C GLU A 18 -0.42 -9.85 -12.04
N SER A 19 0.12 -10.63 -12.98
CA SER A 19 -0.67 -11.57 -13.76
C SER A 19 -0.93 -12.83 -12.92
N ASP A 20 -2.19 -13.28 -12.88
CA ASP A 20 -2.52 -14.56 -12.28
C ASP A 20 -2.12 -15.74 -13.21
N ALA A 21 -2.20 -16.98 -12.68
CA ALA A 21 -1.87 -18.19 -13.42
C ALA A 21 -2.78 -18.43 -14.65
N ASN A 22 -3.92 -17.72 -14.75
CA ASN A 22 -4.90 -17.83 -15.82
C ASN A 22 -4.84 -16.65 -16.81
N GLY A 23 -3.83 -15.77 -16.70
CA GLY A 23 -3.66 -14.59 -17.54
C GLY A 23 -4.53 -13.39 -17.12
N GLY A 24 -5.24 -13.47 -16.00
CA GLY A 24 -5.88 -12.34 -15.34
C GLY A 24 -4.85 -11.39 -14.74
N LYS A 25 -5.23 -10.15 -14.51
CA LYS A 25 -4.38 -9.15 -13.87
C LYS A 25 -4.91 -8.89 -12.45
N ASP A 26 -4.18 -9.35 -11.47
CA ASP A 26 -4.43 -9.02 -10.07
C ASP A 26 -3.77 -7.68 -9.70
N LEU A 27 -4.53 -6.82 -9.06
CA LEU A 27 -4.04 -5.55 -8.55
C LEU A 27 -3.62 -5.69 -7.09
N PHE A 28 -2.42 -5.26 -6.78
CA PHE A 28 -1.90 -5.25 -5.41
C PHE A 28 -1.48 -3.84 -4.99
N MET A 29 -1.58 -3.58 -3.71
CA MET A 29 -0.89 -2.47 -3.03
C MET A 29 0.23 -3.05 -2.17
N LYS A 30 1.42 -2.45 -2.23
CA LYS A 30 2.59 -2.90 -1.48
C LYS A 30 3.33 -1.72 -0.89
N GLY A 31 3.71 -1.79 0.36
CA GLY A 31 4.50 -0.75 0.98
C GLY A 31 4.47 -0.79 2.50
N ILE A 32 4.90 0.29 3.13
CA ILE A 32 4.87 0.45 4.57
C ILE A 32 3.41 0.51 5.04
N CYS A 33 3.08 -0.30 6.03
CA CYS A 33 1.78 -0.30 6.71
C CYS A 33 1.84 0.31 8.10
N ILE A 34 3.03 0.34 8.72
CA ILE A 34 3.27 0.95 10.04
C ILE A 34 4.76 1.31 10.22
N GLN A 35 5.05 2.42 10.88
CA GLN A 35 6.41 2.89 11.16
C GLN A 35 6.74 2.82 12.65
N GLY A 36 7.93 2.28 12.95
CA GLY A 36 8.45 2.17 14.31
C GLY A 36 9.38 3.30 14.71
N GLY A 37 9.37 3.63 16.01
CA GLY A 37 10.31 4.58 16.61
C GLY A 37 10.10 6.05 16.20
N VAL A 38 9.07 6.36 15.41
CA VAL A 38 8.76 7.71 14.94
C VAL A 38 7.44 8.18 15.56
N LYS A 39 7.40 9.43 16.01
CA LYS A 39 6.18 10.03 16.52
C LYS A 39 5.24 10.35 15.35
N ASN A 40 4.05 9.75 15.36
CA ASN A 40 3.06 9.92 14.29
C ASN A 40 2.19 11.18 14.47
N ALA A 41 1.27 11.42 13.55
CA ALA A 41 0.33 12.55 13.61
C ALA A 41 -0.60 12.50 14.84
N ASN A 42 -0.88 11.30 15.37
CA ASN A 42 -1.66 11.11 16.60
C ASN A 42 -0.83 11.25 17.88
N GLN A 43 0.42 11.76 17.76
CA GLN A 43 1.37 11.93 18.86
C GLN A 43 1.80 10.60 19.54
N ARG A 44 1.62 9.46 18.84
CA ARG A 44 2.00 8.13 19.33
C ARG A 44 3.34 7.69 18.75
N VAL A 45 4.08 6.92 19.57
CA VAL A 45 5.32 6.25 19.17
C VAL A 45 5.10 4.74 19.33
N TYR A 46 5.29 4.01 18.26
CA TYR A 46 5.25 2.55 18.28
C TYR A 46 6.67 2.02 18.41
N PRO A 47 7.06 1.41 19.55
CA PRO A 47 8.36 0.76 19.66
C PRO A 47 8.53 -0.33 18.59
N VAL A 48 9.75 -0.47 18.07
CA VAL A 48 10.02 -1.42 16.96
C VAL A 48 9.71 -2.86 17.35
N ASN A 49 9.97 -3.25 18.61
CA ASN A 49 9.63 -4.58 19.14
C ASN A 49 8.13 -4.84 19.15
N GLU A 50 7.29 -3.85 19.50
CA GLU A 50 5.83 -3.95 19.46
C GLU A 50 5.32 -4.18 18.02
N ILE A 51 5.87 -3.41 17.06
CA ILE A 51 5.55 -3.60 15.64
C ILE A 51 5.99 -4.97 15.16
N ALA A 52 7.22 -5.40 15.49
CA ALA A 52 7.75 -6.68 15.04
C ALA A 52 6.85 -7.85 15.52
N GLU A 53 6.38 -7.81 16.75
CA GLU A 53 5.47 -8.83 17.28
C GLU A 53 4.10 -8.79 16.59
N ALA A 54 3.52 -7.60 16.38
CA ALA A 54 2.25 -7.44 15.69
C ALA A 54 2.32 -7.91 14.22
N VAL A 55 3.38 -7.55 13.50
CA VAL A 55 3.66 -7.99 12.12
C VAL A 55 3.83 -9.50 12.06
N ARG A 56 4.57 -10.11 13.00
CA ARG A 56 4.75 -11.55 13.09
C ARG A 56 3.40 -12.26 13.24
N LYS A 57 2.53 -11.80 14.13
CA LYS A 57 1.18 -12.37 14.34
C LYS A 57 0.35 -12.35 13.03
N ILE A 58 0.33 -11.24 12.30
CA ILE A 58 -0.37 -11.15 11.01
C ILE A 58 0.28 -12.09 9.97
N SER A 59 1.62 -12.13 9.90
CA SER A 59 2.34 -13.01 8.98
C SER A 59 2.03 -14.49 9.25
N ASP A 60 1.98 -14.89 10.52
CA ASP A 60 1.63 -16.25 10.94
C ASP A 60 0.18 -16.60 10.56
N GLN A 61 -0.78 -15.68 10.75
CA GLN A 61 -2.16 -15.86 10.33
C GLN A 61 -2.29 -16.07 8.82
N VAL A 62 -1.65 -15.19 8.02
CA VAL A 62 -1.67 -15.29 6.55
C VAL A 62 -1.01 -16.60 6.10
N SER A 63 0.14 -16.96 6.66
CA SER A 63 0.86 -18.21 6.34
C SER A 63 0.07 -19.45 6.76
N GLY A 64 -0.71 -19.35 7.82
CA GLY A 64 -1.63 -20.40 8.30
C GLY A 64 -2.93 -20.51 7.48
N GLY A 65 -3.09 -19.71 6.42
CA GLY A 65 -4.25 -19.72 5.52
C GLY A 65 -5.43 -18.89 6.02
N TYR A 66 -5.24 -18.07 7.05
CA TYR A 66 -6.29 -17.16 7.51
C TYR A 66 -6.37 -15.92 6.59
N SER A 67 -7.58 -15.52 6.23
CA SER A 67 -7.82 -14.34 5.39
C SER A 67 -7.89 -13.08 6.24
N VAL A 68 -6.82 -12.31 6.28
CA VAL A 68 -6.81 -10.98 6.91
C VAL A 68 -7.37 -9.98 5.91
N LEU A 69 -8.65 -9.63 6.08
CA LEU A 69 -9.38 -8.72 5.19
C LEU A 69 -9.25 -7.29 5.65
N GLY A 70 -9.19 -6.35 4.69
CA GLY A 70 -9.15 -4.92 4.94
C GLY A 70 -10.29 -4.17 4.24
N GLU A 71 -10.64 -3.02 4.79
CA GLU A 71 -11.78 -2.21 4.37
C GLU A 71 -11.35 -0.95 3.63
N VAL A 72 -12.30 -0.33 2.93
CA VAL A 72 -12.20 1.06 2.51
C VAL A 72 -12.66 1.95 3.66
N ASP A 73 -11.87 3.01 3.91
CA ASP A 73 -12.04 3.94 5.02
C ASP A 73 -11.77 3.30 6.39
N HIS A 74 -11.74 4.11 7.44
CA HIS A 74 -11.40 3.70 8.79
C HIS A 74 -12.65 3.68 9.67
N PRO A 75 -13.30 2.52 9.86
CA PRO A 75 -14.41 2.43 10.81
C PRO A 75 -13.93 2.59 12.25
N ASP A 76 -14.84 3.03 13.12
CA ASP A 76 -14.59 3.14 14.57
C ASP A 76 -14.74 1.81 15.31
N ASP A 77 -14.55 0.69 14.61
CA ASP A 77 -14.72 -0.67 15.12
C ASP A 77 -13.46 -1.51 14.86
N LEU A 78 -13.18 -2.44 15.77
CA LEU A 78 -12.13 -3.45 15.58
C LEU A 78 -12.58 -4.63 14.72
N LYS A 79 -13.87 -4.76 14.44
CA LYS A 79 -14.40 -5.80 13.57
C LYS A 79 -14.34 -5.36 12.10
N VAL A 80 -14.01 -6.31 11.23
CA VAL A 80 -14.08 -6.11 9.78
C VAL A 80 -15.53 -6.31 9.32
N ASN A 81 -16.08 -5.30 8.65
CA ASN A 81 -17.41 -5.36 8.04
C ASN A 81 -17.27 -5.83 6.58
N LEU A 82 -17.87 -6.98 6.26
CA LEU A 82 -17.74 -7.59 4.93
C LEU A 82 -18.30 -6.73 3.79
N ASP A 83 -19.26 -5.85 4.07
CA ASP A 83 -19.81 -4.92 3.07
C ASP A 83 -18.79 -3.87 2.62
N ARG A 84 -17.75 -3.64 3.41
CA ARG A 84 -16.70 -2.63 3.17
C ARG A 84 -15.37 -3.23 2.72
N VAL A 85 -15.26 -4.54 2.66
CA VAL A 85 -14.04 -5.24 2.28
C VAL A 85 -13.65 -4.87 0.84
N SER A 86 -12.43 -4.38 0.69
CA SER A 86 -11.83 -4.02 -0.60
C SER A 86 -10.62 -4.88 -0.96
N HIS A 87 -9.94 -5.46 0.02
CA HIS A 87 -8.67 -6.14 -0.19
C HIS A 87 -8.41 -7.20 0.89
N MET A 88 -7.38 -7.98 0.66
CA MET A 88 -6.87 -9.02 1.55
C MET A 88 -5.36 -8.92 1.66
N MET A 89 -4.84 -9.00 2.88
CA MET A 89 -3.40 -9.13 3.12
C MET A 89 -2.89 -10.46 2.56
N THR A 90 -1.86 -10.41 1.74
CA THR A 90 -1.20 -11.60 1.20
C THR A 90 0.16 -11.84 1.83
N GLN A 91 0.81 -10.79 2.32
CA GLN A 91 2.09 -10.86 3.02
C GLN A 91 2.22 -9.69 3.99
N MET A 92 2.91 -9.91 5.12
CA MET A 92 3.37 -8.85 6.01
C MET A 92 4.74 -9.21 6.57
N TRP A 93 5.66 -8.24 6.62
CA TRP A 93 7.05 -8.48 7.07
C TRP A 93 7.67 -7.20 7.64
N MET A 94 8.74 -7.35 8.40
CA MET A 94 9.57 -6.22 8.85
C MET A 94 10.66 -5.91 7.83
N ASP A 95 10.90 -4.61 7.60
CA ASP A 95 12.09 -4.10 6.92
C ASP A 95 12.62 -2.89 7.69
N GLY A 96 13.78 -3.06 8.33
CA GLY A 96 14.28 -2.13 9.32
C GLY A 96 13.28 -1.91 10.46
N PRO A 97 12.98 -0.65 10.84
CA PRO A 97 12.02 -0.35 11.90
C PRO A 97 10.56 -0.42 11.45
N ASN A 98 10.28 -0.67 10.17
CA ASN A 98 8.95 -0.53 9.59
C ASN A 98 8.31 -1.88 9.26
N GLY A 99 7.00 -1.98 9.46
CA GLY A 99 6.18 -3.09 8.99
C GLY A 99 5.66 -2.83 7.59
N TYR A 100 6.03 -3.70 6.65
CA TYR A 100 5.57 -3.69 5.25
C TYR A 100 4.47 -4.71 5.03
N GLY A 101 3.59 -4.43 4.08
CA GLY A 101 2.55 -5.35 3.67
C GLY A 101 2.35 -5.38 2.16
N LYS A 102 1.82 -6.50 1.68
CA LYS A 102 1.30 -6.68 0.32
C LYS A 102 -0.16 -7.10 0.43
N MET A 103 -1.04 -6.37 -0.26
CA MET A 103 -2.49 -6.53 -0.21
C MET A 103 -3.03 -6.72 -1.61
N LYS A 104 -3.81 -7.79 -1.82
CA LYS A 104 -4.54 -8.03 -3.08
C LYS A 104 -5.86 -7.29 -3.05
N ILE A 105 -6.13 -6.46 -4.05
CA ILE A 105 -7.45 -5.84 -4.23
C ILE A 105 -8.42 -6.92 -4.71
N LEU A 106 -9.54 -7.05 -4.02
CA LEU A 106 -10.55 -8.07 -4.30
C LEU A 106 -11.63 -7.52 -5.25
N PRO A 107 -12.28 -8.37 -6.05
CA PRO A 107 -13.35 -7.96 -6.95
C PRO A 107 -14.70 -7.74 -6.21
N THR A 108 -14.65 -7.21 -4.98
CA THR A 108 -15.82 -6.75 -4.22
C THR A 108 -16.27 -5.38 -4.71
N PRO A 109 -17.48 -4.89 -4.37
CA PRO A 109 -17.89 -3.54 -4.72
C PRO A 109 -16.91 -2.46 -4.28
N MET A 110 -16.37 -2.56 -3.04
CA MET A 110 -15.38 -1.62 -2.53
C MET A 110 -14.01 -1.81 -3.15
N GLY A 111 -13.60 -3.04 -3.47
CA GLY A 111 -12.36 -3.30 -4.21
C GLY A 111 -12.42 -2.75 -5.64
N LYS A 112 -13.55 -2.86 -6.31
CA LYS A 112 -13.75 -2.22 -7.63
C LYS A 112 -13.69 -0.70 -7.56
N LEU A 113 -14.21 -0.10 -6.50
CA LEU A 113 -14.09 1.34 -6.25
C LEU A 113 -12.61 1.73 -6.09
N VAL A 114 -11.85 1.00 -5.25
CA VAL A 114 -10.40 1.23 -5.06
C VAL A 114 -9.64 1.07 -6.37
N GLU A 115 -9.88 -0.02 -7.12
CA GLU A 115 -9.29 -0.28 -8.44
C GLU A 115 -9.54 0.89 -9.40
N THR A 116 -10.78 1.35 -9.51
CA THR A 116 -11.17 2.46 -10.38
C THR A 116 -10.47 3.76 -9.99
N MET A 117 -10.39 4.06 -8.69
CA MET A 117 -9.68 5.24 -8.18
C MET A 117 -8.18 5.18 -8.53
N LEU A 118 -7.53 4.05 -8.27
CA LEU A 118 -6.10 3.86 -8.56
C LEU A 118 -5.81 3.97 -10.06
N GLN A 119 -6.62 3.34 -10.91
CA GLN A 119 -6.51 3.43 -12.37
C GLN A 119 -6.76 4.84 -12.91
N SER A 120 -7.60 5.61 -12.22
CA SER A 120 -7.86 7.03 -12.53
C SER A 120 -6.79 7.99 -11.97
N GLY A 121 -5.73 7.46 -11.35
CA GLY A 121 -4.65 8.27 -10.77
C GLY A 121 -4.97 8.90 -9.41
N VAL A 122 -6.06 8.46 -8.76
CA VAL A 122 -6.35 8.89 -7.39
C VAL A 122 -5.31 8.28 -6.45
N LYS A 123 -4.76 9.12 -5.60
CA LYS A 123 -3.78 8.72 -4.60
C LYS A 123 -4.52 8.23 -3.34
N LEU A 124 -4.40 6.94 -3.06
CA LEU A 124 -4.94 6.33 -1.85
C LEU A 124 -3.82 5.93 -0.90
N GLY A 125 -4.05 6.06 0.38
CA GLY A 125 -3.13 5.63 1.43
C GLY A 125 -3.58 4.33 2.08
N VAL A 126 -2.77 3.86 3.02
CA VAL A 126 -3.12 2.75 3.89
C VAL A 126 -2.93 3.13 5.35
N SER A 127 -3.68 2.48 6.23
CA SER A 127 -3.64 2.76 7.65
C SER A 127 -3.85 1.47 8.44
N SER A 128 -2.92 1.14 9.34
CA SER A 128 -3.12 0.01 10.24
C SER A 128 -4.18 0.33 11.29
N ARG A 129 -5.08 -0.62 11.51
CA ARG A 129 -6.09 -0.59 12.56
C ARG A 129 -5.85 -1.72 13.54
N GLY A 130 -5.84 -1.37 14.82
CA GLY A 130 -5.51 -2.31 15.86
C GLY A 130 -5.92 -1.85 17.25
N SER A 131 -5.41 -2.52 18.25
CA SER A 131 -5.60 -2.19 19.64
C SER A 131 -4.27 -2.18 20.41
N GLY A 132 -4.20 -1.44 21.50
CA GLY A 132 -3.04 -1.37 22.36
C GLY A 132 -3.28 -0.43 23.55
N ASN A 133 -2.26 -0.27 24.37
CA ASN A 133 -2.25 0.70 25.47
C ASN A 133 -1.36 1.88 25.08
N VAL A 134 -1.73 3.09 25.46
CA VAL A 134 -0.94 4.31 25.23
C VAL A 134 -0.58 4.92 26.54
N ASP A 135 0.71 5.16 26.75
CA ASP A 135 1.19 5.98 27.88
C ASP A 135 0.93 7.45 27.53
N GLU A 136 0.02 8.09 28.25
CA GLU A 136 -0.39 9.48 28.01
C GLU A 136 0.75 10.48 28.18
N SER A 137 1.78 10.15 28.98
CA SER A 137 2.90 11.05 29.25
C SER A 137 3.96 11.03 28.14
N THR A 138 4.19 9.88 27.52
CA THR A 138 5.24 9.68 26.52
C THR A 138 4.69 9.49 25.09
N GLY A 139 3.44 9.08 24.97
CA GLY A 139 2.82 8.65 23.72
C GLY A 139 3.25 7.24 23.28
N ASN A 140 4.03 6.52 24.09
CA ASN A 140 4.48 5.16 23.74
C ASN A 140 3.31 4.16 23.74
N VAL A 141 3.28 3.32 22.71
CA VAL A 141 2.30 2.25 22.59
C VAL A 141 2.89 0.93 23.09
N THR A 142 2.10 0.18 23.86
CA THR A 142 2.43 -1.16 24.34
C THR A 142 1.28 -2.13 24.09
N ASP A 143 1.54 -3.43 24.14
CA ASP A 143 0.57 -4.50 23.87
C ASP A 143 -0.16 -4.29 22.54
N PHE A 144 0.59 -3.88 21.50
CA PHE A 144 0.02 -3.53 20.22
C PHE A 144 -0.36 -4.77 19.41
N GLU A 145 -1.59 -4.80 18.95
CA GLU A 145 -2.10 -5.83 18.04
C GLU A 145 -2.70 -5.19 16.80
N ILE A 146 -2.26 -5.61 15.61
CA ILE A 146 -2.86 -5.23 14.34
C ILE A 146 -4.05 -6.16 14.08
N VAL A 147 -5.22 -5.59 13.83
CA VAL A 147 -6.42 -6.31 13.35
C VAL A 147 -6.39 -6.39 11.83
N THR A 148 -6.12 -5.27 11.18
CA THR A 148 -6.03 -5.17 9.73
C THR A 148 -5.29 -3.90 9.30
N VAL A 149 -5.12 -3.75 7.99
CA VAL A 149 -4.69 -2.52 7.34
C VAL A 149 -5.80 -2.11 6.39
N ASP A 150 -6.28 -0.86 6.49
CA ASP A 150 -7.38 -0.33 5.68
C ASP A 150 -6.86 0.61 4.58
N VAL A 151 -7.61 0.74 3.47
CA VAL A 151 -7.36 1.73 2.43
C VAL A 151 -8.09 3.02 2.77
N VAL A 152 -7.37 4.14 2.79
CA VAL A 152 -7.89 5.45 3.20
C VAL A 152 -7.64 6.54 2.14
N ALA A 153 -8.57 7.49 2.04
CA ALA A 153 -8.46 8.61 1.10
C ALA A 153 -7.44 9.66 1.56
N GLN A 154 -7.36 9.91 2.86
CA GLN A 154 -6.43 10.85 3.47
C GLN A 154 -5.73 10.19 4.65
N PRO A 155 -4.49 9.76 4.48
CA PRO A 155 -3.68 9.34 5.60
C PRO A 155 -3.32 10.54 6.48
N SER A 156 -3.32 10.36 7.80
CA SER A 156 -3.01 11.43 8.78
C SER A 156 -1.56 11.92 8.75
N ALA A 157 -0.71 11.35 7.92
CA ALA A 157 0.67 11.75 7.75
C ALA A 157 0.91 12.36 6.36
N PRO A 158 1.72 13.45 6.25
CA PRO A 158 1.86 14.24 5.03
C PRO A 158 2.41 13.52 3.80
N ASN A 159 3.01 12.35 3.93
CA ASN A 159 3.72 11.63 2.86
C ASN A 159 3.15 10.23 2.51
N ALA A 160 1.83 9.90 2.71
CA ALA A 160 1.22 8.57 2.65
C ALA A 160 0.40 8.23 1.40
N TYR A 161 1.00 8.24 0.23
CA TYR A 161 0.31 7.87 -1.01
C TYR A 161 1.06 6.79 -1.82
N PRO A 162 0.43 5.64 -2.19
CA PRO A 162 1.07 4.61 -3.02
C PRO A 162 1.36 5.07 -4.44
N THR A 163 2.50 4.64 -4.99
CA THR A 163 2.82 4.81 -6.42
C THR A 163 2.43 3.52 -7.17
N ALA A 164 1.74 3.65 -8.31
CA ALA A 164 1.43 2.51 -9.16
C ALA A 164 2.70 2.01 -9.86
N ILE A 165 3.10 0.75 -9.63
CA ILE A 165 4.16 0.07 -10.37
C ILE A 165 3.53 -1.05 -11.19
N TYR A 166 3.73 -1.02 -12.50
CA TYR A 166 3.31 -2.07 -13.41
C TYR A 166 4.35 -3.20 -13.40
N GLU A 167 4.16 -4.24 -12.60
CA GLU A 167 5.05 -5.43 -12.60
C GLU A 167 5.07 -6.16 -13.94
N GLY A 168 4.01 -6.03 -14.75
CA GLY A 168 4.02 -6.51 -16.13
C GLY A 168 5.16 -5.93 -16.98
N LEU A 169 5.68 -4.76 -16.65
CA LEU A 169 6.86 -4.16 -17.27
C LEU A 169 8.17 -4.74 -16.73
N LEU A 170 8.21 -5.17 -15.45
CA LEU A 170 9.41 -5.79 -14.85
C LEU A 170 9.70 -7.18 -15.41
N ASN A 171 8.65 -7.93 -15.77
CA ASN A 171 8.75 -9.28 -16.33
C ASN A 171 8.92 -9.31 -17.85
N MET A 172 8.86 -8.15 -18.52
CA MET A 172 9.23 -8.05 -19.95
C MET A 172 10.76 -8.04 -20.09
N GLU A 173 11.27 -8.72 -21.10
CA GLU A 173 12.68 -8.66 -21.48
C GLU A 173 13.10 -7.19 -21.68
N GLY A 174 13.96 -6.66 -20.80
CA GLY A 174 14.33 -5.24 -20.77
C GLY A 174 13.47 -4.32 -19.90
N GLY A 175 12.44 -4.83 -19.21
CA GLY A 175 11.52 -4.03 -18.37
C GLY A 175 12.21 -3.27 -17.24
N GLN A 176 13.23 -3.85 -16.62
CA GLN A 176 14.04 -3.17 -15.59
C GLN A 176 14.79 -1.96 -16.18
N LYS A 177 15.30 -2.08 -17.40
CA LYS A 177 15.95 -1.00 -18.12
C LYS A 177 14.98 0.13 -18.53
N LEU A 178 13.73 -0.22 -18.82
CA LEU A 178 12.65 0.74 -19.08
C LEU A 178 12.26 1.54 -17.83
N LEU A 179 12.26 0.91 -16.65
CA LEU A 179 12.01 1.59 -15.38
C LEU A 179 13.16 2.53 -14.98
N GLU A 180 14.40 2.11 -15.21
CA GLU A 180 15.58 2.99 -15.00
C GLU A 180 15.56 4.20 -15.95
N ILE A 181 15.16 4.01 -17.21
CA ILE A 181 14.97 5.07 -18.18
C ILE A 181 13.81 6.00 -17.76
N ALA A 182 12.70 5.45 -17.29
CA ALA A 182 11.56 6.23 -16.82
C ALA A 182 11.88 7.02 -15.54
N ALA A 183 12.66 6.46 -14.62
CA ALA A 183 13.16 7.17 -13.44
C ALA A 183 14.15 8.29 -13.82
N SER A 184 15.09 8.03 -14.73
CA SER A 184 16.03 9.05 -15.23
C SER A 184 15.36 10.13 -16.08
N ALA A 185 14.22 9.83 -16.72
CA ALA A 185 13.44 10.78 -17.50
C ALA A 185 12.81 11.89 -16.65
N ARG A 186 12.53 11.64 -15.37
CA ARG A 186 12.00 12.66 -14.44
C ARG A 186 13.00 13.79 -14.16
N GLU A 187 14.30 13.53 -14.29
CA GLU A 187 15.37 14.49 -13.98
C GLU A 187 16.10 15.01 -15.21
N ASN A 188 15.83 14.47 -16.41
CA ASN A 188 16.56 14.81 -17.63
C ASN A 188 15.64 15.26 -18.76
N SER A 189 15.65 16.57 -19.04
CA SER A 189 14.82 17.20 -20.09
C SER A 189 15.05 16.65 -21.51
N ARG A 190 16.23 16.10 -21.81
CA ARG A 190 16.52 15.47 -23.10
C ARG A 190 15.84 14.13 -23.24
N VAL A 191 15.78 13.34 -22.16
CA VAL A 191 15.09 12.03 -22.12
C VAL A 191 13.58 12.25 -22.19
N GLN A 192 13.05 13.28 -21.51
CA GLN A 192 11.63 13.66 -21.60
C GLN A 192 11.24 14.02 -23.04
N LYS A 193 12.07 14.81 -23.75
CA LYS A 193 11.83 15.17 -25.14
C LYS A 193 11.88 13.95 -26.06
N TYR A 194 12.85 13.06 -25.89
CA TYR A 194 12.97 11.83 -26.68
C TYR A 194 11.76 10.89 -26.50
N LEU A 195 11.28 10.73 -25.26
CA LEU A 195 10.09 9.94 -24.98
C LEU A 195 8.82 10.60 -25.55
N SER A 196 8.69 11.92 -25.41
CA SER A 196 7.57 12.68 -25.99
C SER A 196 7.51 12.56 -27.51
N ASP A 197 8.65 12.68 -28.18
CA ASP A 197 8.75 12.55 -29.63
C ASP A 197 8.47 11.11 -30.09
N GLY A 198 8.92 10.09 -29.32
CA GLY A 198 8.65 8.68 -29.57
C GLY A 198 7.17 8.32 -29.42
N ILE A 199 6.52 8.82 -28.38
CA ILE A 199 5.07 8.65 -28.14
C ILE A 199 4.27 9.35 -29.25
N ALA A 200 4.62 10.57 -29.62
CA ALA A 200 3.96 11.32 -30.69
C ALA A 200 4.10 10.63 -32.04
N LYS A 201 5.23 9.96 -32.31
CA LYS A 201 5.43 9.13 -33.50
C LYS A 201 4.55 7.89 -33.44
N LEU A 202 4.52 7.17 -32.31
CA LEU A 202 3.70 5.96 -32.13
C LEU A 202 2.20 6.25 -32.32
N ILE A 203 1.71 7.37 -31.77
CA ILE A 203 0.32 7.82 -31.95
C ILE A 203 0.01 8.05 -33.42
N ARG A 204 0.92 8.67 -34.17
CA ARG A 204 0.76 8.91 -35.62
C ARG A 204 0.78 7.59 -36.41
N ASP A 205 1.70 6.68 -36.08
CA ASP A 205 1.86 5.40 -36.77
C ASP A 205 0.66 4.46 -36.50
N LEU A 206 0.04 4.53 -35.34
CA LEU A 206 -1.15 3.79 -34.96
C LEU A 206 -2.47 4.40 -35.49
N LYS A 207 -2.42 5.58 -36.15
CA LYS A 207 -3.61 6.32 -36.63
C LYS A 207 -4.70 6.49 -35.54
N ILE A 208 -4.30 6.62 -34.30
CA ILE A 208 -5.21 6.93 -33.22
C ILE A 208 -5.42 8.45 -33.25
N SER A 209 -6.59 8.87 -33.73
CA SER A 209 -7.04 10.27 -33.77
C SER A 209 -7.80 10.58 -32.48
#